data_7c757175aefa0e4daafc168c1756b926
#
_entry.id   7c757175aefa0e4daafc168c1756b926
#
_cell.length_a   1.000
_cell.length_b   1.000
_cell.length_c   1.000
_cell.angle_alpha   90.00
_cell.angle_beta   90.00
_cell.angle_gamma   90.00
#
_symmetry.space_group_name_H-M   'P 1'
#
loop_
_entity.id
_entity.type
_entity.pdbx_description
1 polymer ?
#
loop_
_entity_poly.entity_id
_entity_poly.type
_entity_poly.pdbx_seq_one_letter_code
_entity_poly.pdbx_strand_id
1 'polypeptide(L)'
;RGLGDVYKRQVQEETVGPSLGEASIQAGLTACIVAFVLLMIFMCLFYGFIPGMVANCALLINFFFTFGVLTSFQAALTMSGIAGMVLSLGMAVDANVLIYERIKEELRAGKNIKTALADGYGNAFSAIFDSNLTSIITAVILYNFGTGPIRGFALTLGIGICASFFTAVWLTRIAYEHLSLIHL
;
A
#
# COMPACT_ATOMS: atom_id res chain seq x y z
N ARG A 1 30.09 39.99 -20.88
CA ARG A 1 29.82 38.56 -21.20
C ARG A 1 29.80 37.80 -19.89
N GLY A 2 28.66 37.53 -19.27
CA GLY A 2 28.59 36.78 -18.02
C GLY A 2 27.25 36.83 -17.28
N LEU A 3 26.34 37.70 -17.59
CA LEU A 3 25.05 37.82 -16.92
C LEU A 3 23.91 37.04 -17.60
N GLY A 4 24.10 36.59 -18.83
CA GLY A 4 23.09 35.81 -19.57
C GLY A 4 22.99 34.34 -19.20
N ASP A 5 24.04 33.73 -18.63
CA ASP A 5 24.05 32.30 -18.30
C ASP A 5 23.55 31.98 -16.89
N VAL A 6 23.48 32.98 -16.02
CA VAL A 6 22.93 32.82 -14.66
C VAL A 6 21.40 32.68 -14.69
N TYR A 7 20.73 33.29 -15.67
CA TYR A 7 19.27 33.19 -15.81
C TYR A 7 18.77 31.94 -16.48
N LYS A 8 19.62 31.13 -17.09
CA LYS A 8 19.23 29.85 -17.73
C LYS A 8 19.25 28.66 -16.79
N ARG A 9 19.66 28.87 -15.55
CA ARG A 9 19.55 27.87 -14.48
C ARG A 9 18.43 28.20 -13.49
N GLN A 10 17.36 28.84 -13.95
CA GLN A 10 16.09 28.72 -13.27
C GLN A 10 15.58 27.30 -13.59
N VAL A 11 15.92 26.37 -12.72
CA VAL A 11 15.11 25.21 -12.45
C VAL A 11 13.67 25.71 -12.45
N GLN A 12 12.79 25.08 -13.23
CA GLN A 12 11.36 25.27 -13.13
C GLN A 12 10.98 24.92 -11.69
N GLU A 13 11.07 25.89 -10.79
CA GLU A 13 10.25 25.90 -9.61
C GLU A 13 8.84 26.09 -10.16
N GLU A 14 8.09 24.99 -10.27
CA GLU A 14 6.63 25.09 -10.31
C GLU A 14 6.21 25.71 -8.98
N THR A 15 6.24 27.01 -8.93
CA THR A 15 5.55 27.79 -7.91
C THR A 15 4.05 27.68 -8.20
N VAL A 16 3.51 26.50 -7.92
CA VAL A 16 2.07 26.33 -7.71
C VAL A 16 1.76 27.25 -6.53
N GLY A 17 0.94 28.28 -6.77
CA GLY A 17 0.59 29.24 -5.73
C GLY A 17 0.08 28.49 -4.49
N PRO A 18 0.34 28.96 -3.24
CA PRO A 18 0.01 28.26 -2.02
C PRO A 18 -1.45 27.78 -1.94
N SER A 19 -2.38 28.53 -2.50
CA SER A 19 -3.80 28.19 -2.54
C SER A 19 -4.14 27.03 -3.49
N LEU A 20 -3.46 26.92 -4.63
CA LEU A 20 -3.66 25.82 -5.58
C LEU A 20 -3.02 24.51 -5.06
N GLY A 21 -1.88 24.59 -4.38
CA GLY A 21 -1.25 23.46 -3.73
C GLY A 21 -2.10 22.90 -2.60
N GLU A 22 -2.67 23.76 -1.76
CA GLU A 22 -3.55 23.35 -0.66
C GLU A 22 -4.84 22.71 -1.17
N ALA A 23 -5.50 23.28 -2.17
CA ALA A 23 -6.71 22.70 -2.79
C ALA A 23 -6.42 21.32 -3.41
N SER A 24 -5.27 21.14 -4.05
CA SER A 24 -4.85 19.88 -4.64
C SER A 24 -4.56 18.81 -3.59
N ILE A 25 -3.92 19.19 -2.48
CA ILE A 25 -3.65 18.27 -1.36
C ILE A 25 -4.96 17.85 -0.69
N GLN A 26 -5.90 18.79 -0.46
CA GLN A 26 -7.20 18.45 0.11
C GLN A 26 -8.00 17.53 -0.79
N ALA A 27 -8.01 17.77 -2.11
CA ALA A 27 -8.65 16.89 -3.07
C ALA A 27 -8.02 15.48 -3.06
N GLY A 28 -6.70 15.39 -2.99
CA GLY A 28 -5.96 14.12 -2.88
C GLY A 28 -6.27 13.37 -1.59
N LEU A 29 -6.30 14.05 -0.45
CA LEU A 29 -6.67 13.45 0.84
C LEU A 29 -8.12 12.96 0.84
N THR A 30 -9.04 13.74 0.29
CA THR A 30 -10.45 13.33 0.14
C THR A 30 -10.57 12.09 -0.72
N ALA A 31 -9.88 12.05 -1.87
CA ALA A 31 -9.84 10.87 -2.74
C ALA A 31 -9.26 9.64 -2.03
N CYS A 32 -8.22 9.83 -1.21
CA CYS A 32 -7.61 8.77 -0.40
C CYS A 32 -8.62 8.19 0.61
N ILE A 33 -9.33 9.04 1.33
CA ILE A 33 -10.35 8.61 2.31
C ILE A 33 -11.49 7.88 1.61
N VAL A 34 -11.99 8.40 0.50
CA VAL A 34 -13.07 7.75 -0.29
C VAL A 34 -12.61 6.39 -0.79
N ALA A 35 -11.43 6.29 -1.37
CA ALA A 35 -10.88 5.02 -1.85
C ALA A 35 -10.73 4.01 -0.68
N PHE A 36 -10.23 4.46 0.46
CA PHE A 36 -10.06 3.63 1.65
C PHE A 36 -11.41 3.07 2.16
N VAL A 37 -12.43 3.91 2.27
CA VAL A 37 -13.77 3.49 2.70
C VAL A 37 -14.39 2.51 1.70
N LEU A 38 -14.26 2.77 0.40
CA LEU A 38 -14.74 1.87 -0.66
C LEU A 38 -14.06 0.50 -0.59
N LEU A 39 -12.74 0.46 -0.37
CA LEU A 39 -11.99 -0.79 -0.21
C LEU A 39 -12.45 -1.57 1.03
N MET A 40 -12.68 -0.89 2.15
CA MET A 40 -13.19 -1.54 3.36
C MET A 40 -14.57 -2.17 3.16
N ILE A 41 -15.48 -1.45 2.50
CA ILE A 41 -16.82 -1.95 2.17
C ILE A 41 -16.72 -3.14 1.22
N PHE A 42 -15.92 -3.04 0.18
CA PHE A 42 -15.68 -4.11 -0.79
C PHE A 42 -15.20 -5.40 -0.11
N MET A 43 -14.20 -5.30 0.78
CA MET A 43 -13.67 -6.47 1.50
C MET A 43 -14.73 -7.14 2.37
N CYS A 44 -15.57 -6.38 3.08
CA CYS A 44 -16.65 -6.94 3.88
C CYS A 44 -17.73 -7.62 3.03
N LEU A 45 -18.08 -7.05 1.88
CA LEU A 45 -19.12 -7.59 1.00
C LEU A 45 -18.68 -8.86 0.28
N PHE A 46 -17.43 -8.89 -0.22
CA PHE A 46 -16.93 -10.00 -1.05
C PHE A 46 -16.44 -11.20 -0.25
N TYR A 47 -15.77 -10.96 0.86
CA TYR A 47 -15.13 -12.02 1.66
C TYR A 47 -15.91 -12.42 2.91
N GLY A 48 -17.03 -11.73 3.18
CA GLY A 48 -17.83 -11.92 4.35
C GLY A 48 -17.34 -11.14 5.57
N PHE A 49 -18.13 -11.17 6.65
CA PHE A 49 -17.93 -10.27 7.77
C PHE A 49 -16.63 -10.54 8.53
N ILE A 50 -16.34 -11.82 8.88
CA ILE A 50 -15.17 -12.17 9.70
C ILE A 50 -13.85 -11.98 8.92
N PRO A 51 -13.66 -12.60 7.74
CA PRO A 51 -12.45 -12.37 6.95
C PRO A 51 -12.27 -10.93 6.51
N GLY A 52 -13.37 -10.26 6.14
CA GLY A 52 -13.35 -8.85 5.76
C GLY A 52 -12.90 -7.92 6.89
N MET A 53 -13.31 -8.20 8.13
CA MET A 53 -12.86 -7.43 9.30
C MET A 53 -11.37 -7.62 9.57
N VAL A 54 -10.85 -8.84 9.45
CA VAL A 54 -9.40 -9.09 9.60
C VAL A 54 -8.59 -8.33 8.54
N ALA A 55 -9.03 -8.38 7.29
CA ALA A 55 -8.37 -7.64 6.22
C ALA A 55 -8.45 -6.12 6.42
N ASN A 56 -9.58 -5.62 6.90
CA ASN A 56 -9.74 -4.20 7.21
C ASN A 56 -8.86 -3.75 8.36
N CYS A 57 -8.69 -4.55 9.42
CA CYS A 57 -7.73 -4.28 10.49
C CYS A 57 -6.30 -4.24 9.94
N ALA A 58 -5.93 -5.19 9.09
CA ALA A 58 -4.61 -5.21 8.45
C ALA A 58 -4.39 -3.96 7.58
N LEU A 59 -5.41 -3.52 6.84
CA LEU A 59 -5.37 -2.32 6.02
C LEU A 59 -5.22 -1.04 6.85
N LEU A 60 -5.94 -0.94 7.96
CA LEU A 60 -5.81 0.17 8.92
C LEU A 60 -4.40 0.25 9.49
N ILE A 61 -3.85 -0.86 9.95
CA ILE A 61 -2.49 -0.93 10.50
C ILE A 61 -1.46 -0.54 9.43
N ASN A 62 -1.63 -1.04 8.20
CA ASN A 62 -0.79 -0.65 7.08
C ASN A 62 -0.82 0.86 6.83
N PHE A 63 -2.00 1.45 6.81
CA PHE A 63 -2.18 2.89 6.61
C PHE A 63 -1.47 3.70 7.70
N PHE A 64 -1.71 3.36 8.97
CA PHE A 64 -1.05 4.03 10.10
C PHE A 64 0.46 3.86 10.10
N PHE A 65 0.94 2.66 9.75
CA PHE A 65 2.37 2.40 9.66
C PHE A 65 3.03 3.21 8.54
N THR A 66 2.43 3.21 7.36
CA THR A 66 2.93 4.00 6.21
C THR A 66 2.95 5.49 6.53
N PHE A 67 1.86 6.00 7.11
CA PHE A 67 1.75 7.40 7.49
C PHE A 67 2.76 7.77 8.60
N GLY A 68 2.92 6.91 9.60
CA GLY A 68 3.89 7.11 10.68
C GLY A 68 5.33 7.13 10.20
N VAL A 69 5.70 6.24 9.30
CA VAL A 69 7.04 6.21 8.69
C VAL A 69 7.27 7.46 7.84
N LEU A 70 6.32 7.87 7.00
CA LEU A 70 6.43 9.09 6.20
C LEU A 70 6.62 10.34 7.06
N THR A 71 5.86 10.43 8.16
CA THR A 71 5.97 11.54 9.11
C THR A 71 7.33 11.55 9.81
N SER A 72 7.86 10.38 10.16
CA SER A 72 9.18 10.23 10.80
C SER A 72 10.32 10.70 9.89
N PHE A 73 10.21 10.47 8.60
CA PHE A 73 11.18 10.95 7.60
C PHE A 73 11.01 12.43 7.23
N GLN A 74 10.06 13.14 7.84
CA GLN A 74 9.71 14.52 7.49
C GLN A 74 9.46 14.69 5.97
N ALA A 75 9.00 13.63 5.32
CA ALA A 75 8.69 13.66 3.91
C ALA A 75 7.52 14.62 3.68
N ALA A 76 7.73 15.62 2.85
CA ALA A 76 6.67 16.54 2.48
C ALA A 76 5.53 15.77 1.83
N LEU A 77 4.32 15.95 2.33
CA LEU A 77 3.12 15.35 1.78
C LEU A 77 2.78 16.08 0.48
N THR A 78 3.41 15.65 -0.60
CA THR A 78 3.17 16.18 -1.94
C THR A 78 1.98 15.46 -2.58
N MET A 79 1.38 16.07 -3.59
CA MET A 79 0.28 15.46 -4.32
C MET A 79 0.66 14.11 -4.94
N SER A 80 1.87 14.01 -5.46
CA SER A 80 2.43 12.76 -5.97
C SER A 80 2.67 11.72 -4.87
N GLY A 81 3.06 12.15 -3.66
CA GLY A 81 3.19 11.28 -2.49
C GLY A 81 1.84 10.70 -2.06
N ILE A 82 0.78 11.50 -2.08
CA ILE A 82 -0.60 11.02 -1.81
C ILE A 82 -1.01 9.97 -2.86
N ALA A 83 -0.72 10.19 -4.14
CA ALA A 83 -0.98 9.21 -5.19
C ALA A 83 -0.23 7.89 -4.95
N GLY A 84 1.03 7.95 -4.50
CA GLY A 84 1.80 6.77 -4.09
C GLY A 84 1.18 6.03 -2.90
N MET A 85 0.65 6.76 -1.90
CA MET A 85 -0.10 6.16 -0.79
C MET A 85 -1.36 5.43 -1.25
N VAL A 86 -2.19 6.06 -2.08
CA VAL A 86 -3.43 5.44 -2.60
C VAL A 86 -3.10 4.17 -3.37
N LEU A 87 -2.06 4.20 -4.19
CA LEU A 87 -1.63 3.02 -4.94
C LEU A 87 -1.14 1.92 -4.01
N SER A 88 -0.34 2.24 -2.99
CA SER A 88 0.15 1.24 -2.03
C SER A 88 -0.97 0.60 -1.21
N LEU A 89 -2.02 1.35 -0.87
CA LEU A 89 -3.22 0.81 -0.23
C LEU A 89 -3.95 -0.19 -1.12
N GLY A 90 -4.08 0.09 -2.41
CA GLY A 90 -4.64 -0.85 -3.38
C GLY A 90 -3.85 -2.17 -3.44
N MET A 91 -2.53 -2.08 -3.47
CA MET A 91 -1.66 -3.27 -3.46
C MET A 91 -1.68 -4.02 -2.10
N ALA A 92 -1.90 -3.32 -0.99
CA ALA A 92 -2.06 -3.95 0.31
C ALA A 92 -3.33 -4.82 0.38
N VAL A 93 -4.42 -4.33 -0.21
CA VAL A 93 -5.66 -5.11 -0.35
C VAL A 93 -5.46 -6.32 -1.25
N ASP A 94 -4.76 -6.15 -2.37
CA ASP A 94 -4.49 -7.23 -3.33
C ASP A 94 -3.74 -8.41 -2.69
N ALA A 95 -2.74 -8.13 -1.84
CA ALA A 95 -2.05 -9.17 -1.08
C ALA A 95 -3.00 -9.96 -0.16
N ASN A 96 -3.91 -9.30 0.52
CA ASN A 96 -4.91 -9.95 1.36
C ASN A 96 -5.90 -10.78 0.52
N VAL A 97 -6.36 -10.24 -0.59
CA VAL A 97 -7.24 -10.94 -1.56
C VAL A 97 -6.58 -12.22 -2.05
N LEU A 98 -5.30 -12.15 -2.43
CA LEU A 98 -4.56 -13.31 -2.92
C LEU A 98 -4.45 -14.42 -1.87
N ILE A 99 -4.18 -14.06 -0.61
CA ILE A 99 -4.16 -15.02 0.49
C ILE A 99 -5.52 -15.70 0.65
N TYR A 100 -6.60 -14.92 0.65
CA TYR A 100 -7.96 -15.46 0.79
C TYR A 100 -8.34 -16.39 -0.34
N GLU A 101 -8.06 -16.04 -1.57
CA GLU A 101 -8.40 -16.89 -2.72
C GLU A 101 -7.60 -18.20 -2.68
N ARG A 102 -6.33 -18.17 -2.31
CA ARG A 102 -5.54 -19.40 -2.14
C ARG A 102 -6.08 -20.29 -1.02
N ILE A 103 -6.47 -19.72 0.11
CA ILE A 103 -7.11 -20.49 1.19
C ILE A 103 -8.43 -21.10 0.72
N LYS A 104 -9.26 -20.37 -0.03
CA LYS A 104 -10.51 -20.90 -0.60
C LYS A 104 -10.26 -22.03 -1.60
N GLU A 105 -9.24 -21.93 -2.43
CA GLU A 105 -8.85 -23.00 -3.35
C GLU A 105 -8.52 -24.29 -2.60
N GLU A 106 -7.73 -24.19 -1.53
CA GLU A 106 -7.35 -25.34 -0.71
C GLU A 106 -8.54 -25.95 0.05
N LEU A 107 -9.46 -25.10 0.53
CA LEU A 107 -10.71 -25.56 1.14
C LEU A 107 -11.62 -26.29 0.13
N ARG A 108 -11.73 -25.78 -1.10
CA ARG A 108 -12.48 -26.42 -2.18
C ARG A 108 -11.88 -27.76 -2.61
N ALA A 109 -10.56 -27.91 -2.45
CA ALA A 109 -9.85 -29.18 -2.65
C ALA A 109 -10.13 -30.23 -1.55
N GLY A 110 -10.93 -29.88 -0.54
CA GLY A 110 -11.35 -30.79 0.54
C GLY A 110 -10.39 -30.87 1.71
N LYS A 111 -9.41 -29.97 1.81
CA LYS A 111 -8.51 -29.90 2.96
C LYS A 111 -9.22 -29.34 4.19
N ASN A 112 -8.79 -29.77 5.36
CA ASN A 112 -9.27 -29.19 6.59
C ASN A 112 -8.79 -27.74 6.76
N ILE A 113 -9.45 -26.95 7.61
CA ILE A 113 -9.19 -25.52 7.79
C ILE A 113 -7.72 -25.22 8.12
N LYS A 114 -7.10 -26.01 9.03
CA LYS A 114 -5.70 -25.79 9.41
C LYS A 114 -4.73 -26.01 8.25
N THR A 115 -4.92 -27.09 7.51
CA THR A 115 -4.07 -27.43 6.36
C THR A 115 -4.30 -26.44 5.21
N ALA A 116 -5.57 -26.10 4.92
CA ALA A 116 -5.91 -25.12 3.90
C ALA A 116 -5.32 -23.74 4.21
N LEU A 117 -5.29 -23.34 5.48
CA LEU A 117 -4.70 -22.09 5.93
C LEU A 117 -3.18 -22.11 5.70
N ALA A 118 -2.49 -23.17 6.13
CA ALA A 118 -1.04 -23.27 6.00
C ALA A 118 -0.59 -23.34 4.53
N ASP A 119 -1.24 -24.17 3.73
CA ASP A 119 -0.93 -24.35 2.32
C ASP A 119 -1.31 -23.13 1.48
N GLY A 120 -2.50 -22.56 1.73
CA GLY A 120 -2.95 -21.34 1.06
C GLY A 120 -2.01 -20.17 1.31
N TYR A 121 -1.53 -20.02 2.54
CA TYR A 121 -0.53 -19.00 2.89
C TYR A 121 0.81 -19.26 2.20
N GLY A 122 1.30 -20.49 2.22
CA GLY A 122 2.55 -20.86 1.56
C GLY A 122 2.51 -20.60 0.05
N ASN A 123 1.41 -20.96 -0.60
CA ASN A 123 1.20 -20.76 -2.03
C ASN A 123 1.05 -19.26 -2.39
N ALA A 124 0.38 -18.48 -1.53
CA ALA A 124 0.25 -17.05 -1.73
C ALA A 124 1.56 -16.28 -1.51
N PHE A 125 2.38 -16.72 -0.56
CA PHE A 125 3.60 -16.02 -0.16
C PHE A 125 4.55 -15.78 -1.33
N SER A 126 4.80 -16.79 -2.15
CA SER A 126 5.71 -16.66 -3.30
C SER A 126 5.23 -15.59 -4.28
N ALA A 127 3.94 -15.60 -4.63
CA ALA A 127 3.37 -14.61 -5.53
C ALA A 127 3.38 -13.18 -4.95
N ILE A 128 3.08 -13.04 -3.65
CA ILE A 128 3.13 -11.75 -2.95
C ILE A 128 4.57 -11.24 -2.89
N PHE A 129 5.53 -12.11 -2.60
CA PHE A 129 6.95 -11.74 -2.56
C PHE A 129 7.44 -11.24 -3.92
N ASP A 130 7.18 -11.98 -4.98
CA ASP A 130 7.62 -11.64 -6.33
C ASP A 130 7.00 -10.31 -6.82
N SER A 131 5.71 -10.13 -6.57
CA SER A 131 4.98 -8.90 -6.91
C SER A 131 5.54 -7.67 -6.16
N ASN A 132 5.74 -7.81 -4.85
CA ASN A 132 6.29 -6.71 -4.03
C ASN A 132 7.75 -6.43 -4.38
N LEU A 133 8.56 -7.46 -4.64
CA LEU A 133 9.96 -7.28 -5.06
C LEU A 133 10.06 -6.49 -6.37
N THR A 134 9.24 -6.84 -7.36
CA THR A 134 9.17 -6.12 -8.63
C THR A 134 8.79 -4.65 -8.43
N SER A 135 7.81 -4.41 -7.59
CA SER A 135 7.32 -3.06 -7.28
C SER A 135 8.36 -2.23 -6.50
N ILE A 136 9.11 -2.85 -5.59
CA ILE A 136 10.23 -2.20 -4.87
C ILE A 136 11.35 -1.82 -5.85
N ILE A 137 11.72 -2.72 -6.76
CA ILE A 137 12.73 -2.43 -7.79
C ILE A 137 12.29 -1.22 -8.63
N THR A 138 11.03 -1.19 -9.04
CA THR A 138 10.46 -0.05 -9.78
C THR A 138 10.53 1.24 -8.96
N ALA A 139 10.16 1.20 -7.69
CA ALA A 139 10.23 2.36 -6.79
C ALA A 139 11.67 2.86 -6.62
N VAL A 140 12.66 1.97 -6.48
CA VAL A 140 14.08 2.32 -6.39
C VAL A 140 14.58 2.99 -7.67
N ILE A 141 14.20 2.46 -8.84
CA ILE A 141 14.54 3.05 -10.13
C ILE A 141 13.93 4.45 -10.25
N LEU A 142 12.64 4.60 -9.96
CA LEU A 142 11.95 5.89 -10.00
C LEU A 142 12.55 6.90 -9.01
N TYR A 143 12.98 6.45 -7.84
CA TYR A 143 13.62 7.31 -6.86
C TYR A 143 14.98 7.82 -7.32
N ASN A 144 15.80 6.97 -7.95
CA ASN A 144 17.15 7.34 -8.41
C ASN A 144 17.13 8.20 -9.67
N PHE A 145 16.29 7.85 -10.63
CA PHE A 145 16.24 8.53 -11.94
C PHE A 145 15.15 9.59 -12.04
N GLY A 146 14.18 9.57 -11.15
CA GLY A 146 13.10 10.55 -11.10
C GLY A 146 13.54 11.90 -10.54
N THR A 147 12.83 12.94 -10.92
CA THR A 147 13.03 14.31 -10.44
C THR A 147 11.75 14.84 -9.80
N GLY A 148 11.89 15.74 -8.83
CA GLY A 148 10.76 16.44 -8.20
C GLY A 148 9.61 15.53 -7.75
N PRO A 149 8.41 15.66 -8.34
CA PRO A 149 7.23 14.90 -7.95
C PRO A 149 7.39 13.38 -8.05
N ILE A 150 8.16 12.89 -9.03
CA ILE A 150 8.38 11.45 -9.25
C ILE A 150 9.14 10.83 -8.07
N ARG A 151 10.09 11.54 -7.48
CA ARG A 151 10.81 11.10 -6.29
C ARG A 151 9.90 10.96 -5.07
N GLY A 152 9.02 11.93 -4.86
CA GLY A 152 8.04 11.89 -3.78
C GLY A 152 7.09 10.70 -3.91
N PHE A 153 6.58 10.47 -5.11
CA PHE A 153 5.78 9.29 -5.44
C PHE A 153 6.53 7.98 -5.16
N ALA A 154 7.76 7.86 -5.67
CA ALA A 154 8.56 6.65 -5.53
C ALA A 154 8.89 6.31 -4.08
N LEU A 155 9.21 7.34 -3.26
CA LEU A 155 9.48 7.17 -1.84
C LEU A 155 8.25 6.65 -1.09
N THR A 156 7.10 7.29 -1.29
CA THR A 156 5.85 6.91 -0.65
C THR A 156 5.40 5.51 -1.07
N LEU A 157 5.52 5.22 -2.36
CA LEU A 157 5.22 3.90 -2.91
C LEU A 157 6.11 2.83 -2.28
N GLY A 158 7.42 3.04 -2.24
CA GLY A 158 8.37 2.10 -1.67
C GLY A 158 8.11 1.80 -0.19
N ILE A 159 7.86 2.84 0.62
CA ILE A 159 7.49 2.69 2.04
C ILE A 159 6.18 1.94 2.18
N GLY A 160 5.16 2.29 1.38
CA GLY A 160 3.86 1.64 1.41
C GLY A 160 3.92 0.15 1.04
N ILE A 161 4.74 -0.22 0.06
CA ILE A 161 4.95 -1.63 -0.32
C ILE A 161 5.64 -2.41 0.81
N CYS A 162 6.67 -1.85 1.43
CA CYS A 162 7.33 -2.49 2.57
C CYS A 162 6.35 -2.69 3.75
N ALA A 163 5.53 -1.68 4.04
CA ALA A 163 4.49 -1.76 5.05
C ALA A 163 3.43 -2.82 4.72
N SER A 164 2.98 -2.87 3.46
CA SER A 164 2.01 -3.86 2.96
C SER A 164 2.53 -5.28 3.09
N PHE A 165 3.77 -5.50 2.67
CA PHE A 165 4.40 -6.81 2.77
C PHE A 165 4.48 -7.28 4.22
N PHE A 166 4.94 -6.40 5.12
CA PHE A 166 5.01 -6.70 6.55
C PHE A 166 3.63 -7.02 7.13
N THR A 167 2.63 -6.20 6.82
CA THR A 167 1.26 -6.36 7.35
C THR A 167 0.59 -7.61 6.79
N ALA A 168 0.70 -7.88 5.49
CA ALA A 168 0.10 -9.05 4.85
C ALA A 168 0.73 -10.35 5.33
N VAL A 169 2.06 -10.40 5.47
CA VAL A 169 2.76 -11.63 5.83
C VAL A 169 2.69 -11.91 7.34
N TRP A 170 2.84 -10.91 8.16
CA TRP A 170 2.99 -11.07 9.61
C TRP A 170 1.67 -10.98 10.36
N LEU A 171 0.95 -9.89 10.18
CA LEU A 171 -0.26 -9.61 10.96
C LEU A 171 -1.43 -10.51 10.53
N THR A 172 -1.59 -10.71 9.23
CA THR A 172 -2.68 -11.54 8.73
C THR A 172 -2.47 -13.00 9.11
N ARG A 173 -1.23 -13.49 9.09
CA ARG A 173 -0.90 -14.84 9.56
C ARG A 173 -1.26 -15.05 11.03
N ILE A 174 -0.84 -14.13 11.90
CA ILE A 174 -1.15 -14.21 13.33
C ILE A 174 -2.67 -14.21 13.57
N ALA A 175 -3.39 -13.32 12.88
CA ALA A 175 -4.84 -13.26 13.01
C ALA A 175 -5.52 -14.58 12.60
N TYR A 176 -5.06 -15.22 11.54
CA TYR A 176 -5.61 -16.51 11.10
C TYR A 176 -5.25 -17.68 12.02
N GLU A 177 -4.04 -17.71 12.54
CA GLU A 177 -3.65 -18.72 13.52
C GLU A 177 -4.54 -18.63 14.78
N HIS A 178 -4.83 -17.43 15.25
CA HIS A 178 -5.75 -17.23 16.36
C HIS A 178 -7.21 -17.60 16.02
N LEU A 179 -7.71 -17.23 14.85
CA LEU A 179 -9.06 -17.59 14.41
C LEU A 179 -9.24 -19.12 14.26
N SER A 180 -8.23 -19.82 13.78
CA SER A 180 -8.26 -21.27 13.65
C SER A 180 -8.28 -21.98 14.99
N LEU A 181 -7.79 -21.34 16.06
CA LEU A 181 -7.83 -21.87 17.44
C LEU A 181 -9.16 -21.62 18.14
N ILE A 182 -9.90 -20.57 17.74
CA ILE A 182 -11.19 -20.20 18.37
C ILE A 182 -12.36 -21.01 17.78
N HIS A 183 -12.22 -21.48 16.52
CA HIS A 183 -13.24 -22.28 15.85
C HIS A 183 -13.03 -23.81 15.97
N LEU A 184 -12.17 -24.26 16.88
CA LEU A 184 -12.04 -25.63 17.37
C LEU A 184 -12.68 -25.77 18.74
#